data_cb2f1f55272f99a75ce766a11d065b69
#
_entry.id   cb2f1f55272f99a75ce766a11d065b69
#
_cell.length_a   1.000
_cell.length_b   1.000
_cell.length_c   1.000
_cell.angle_alpha   90.00
_cell.angle_beta   90.00
_cell.angle_gamma   90.00
#
_symmetry.space_group_name_H-M   'P 1'
#
loop_
_entity.id
_entity.type
_entity.pdbx_description
1 polymer ?
#
loop_
_entity_poly.entity_id
_entity_poly.type
_entity_poly.pdbx_seq_one_letter_code
_entity_poly.pdbx_strand_id
1 'polypeptide(L)'
;ADKNVGKIIQVISAVLDIKFSEGNLPEINDAVEVPLKNGGKLVVEVAQHLGDDTVRCIAMGPTDGLVRGMDAIATGAPISVPVGENTLGRMFNVLGEPIDEVEPPQTEEKWAIHRPAPSFEEQATSQEMLETGIKVVDLLCPYQKGGKIGLFGGAGVGKTVLIQELIHNIATQHGGYSVFTGVGERTRAVSYTHLRAHE
;
A
#
# COMPACT_ATOMS: atom_id res chain seq x y z
N ALA A 1 -4.32 -2.47 -28.53
CA ALA A 1 -3.64 -3.68 -28.08
C ALA A 1 -4.70 -4.65 -27.63
N ASP A 2 -4.64 -5.91 -28.08
CA ASP A 2 -5.53 -6.96 -27.62
C ASP A 2 -5.35 -7.13 -26.10
N LYS A 3 -6.45 -7.06 -25.37
CA LYS A 3 -6.41 -7.23 -23.91
C LYS A 3 -6.13 -8.71 -23.61
N ASN A 4 -5.14 -8.96 -22.76
CA ASN A 4 -4.87 -10.31 -22.26
C ASN A 4 -5.96 -10.69 -21.24
N VAL A 5 -6.89 -11.55 -21.65
CA VAL A 5 -8.07 -11.89 -20.85
C VAL A 5 -8.00 -13.36 -20.41
N GLY A 6 -7.97 -13.56 -19.11
CA GLY A 6 -8.10 -14.87 -18.46
C GLY A 6 -9.52 -15.13 -17.95
N LYS A 7 -9.73 -16.32 -17.41
CA LYS A 7 -10.97 -16.76 -16.78
C LYS A 7 -10.75 -17.21 -15.35
N ILE A 8 -11.60 -16.75 -14.43
CA ILE A 8 -11.59 -17.24 -13.05
C ILE A 8 -11.99 -18.72 -13.06
N ILE A 9 -11.13 -19.57 -12.51
CA ILE A 9 -11.40 -21.01 -12.38
C ILE A 9 -11.74 -21.42 -10.95
N GLN A 10 -11.28 -20.63 -9.95
CA GLN A 10 -11.53 -20.89 -8.54
C GLN A 10 -11.53 -19.59 -7.73
N VAL A 11 -12.37 -19.52 -6.70
CA VAL A 11 -12.39 -18.44 -5.70
C VAL A 11 -12.42 -19.08 -4.32
N ILE A 12 -11.43 -18.77 -3.48
CA ILE A 12 -11.33 -19.24 -2.09
C ILE A 12 -11.04 -18.04 -1.20
N SER A 13 -12.09 -17.47 -0.58
CA SER A 13 -11.96 -16.25 0.23
C SER A 13 -11.31 -15.12 -0.60
N ALA A 14 -10.19 -14.57 -0.17
CA ALA A 14 -9.45 -13.51 -0.87
C ALA A 14 -8.51 -14.03 -1.97
N VAL A 15 -8.50 -15.34 -2.25
CA VAL A 15 -7.60 -15.95 -3.24
C VAL A 15 -8.39 -16.38 -4.48
N LEU A 16 -7.90 -16.00 -5.65
CA LEU A 16 -8.47 -16.36 -6.95
C LEU A 16 -7.43 -17.11 -7.76
N ASP A 17 -7.86 -18.20 -8.41
CA ASP A 17 -7.07 -18.86 -9.44
C ASP A 17 -7.65 -18.49 -10.82
N ILE A 18 -6.81 -17.97 -11.69
CA ILE A 18 -7.19 -17.43 -12.99
C ILE A 18 -6.36 -18.15 -14.07
N LYS A 19 -7.04 -18.68 -15.08
CA LYS A 19 -6.41 -19.32 -16.22
C LYS A 19 -6.37 -18.35 -17.40
N PHE A 20 -5.18 -18.21 -17.99
CA PHE A 20 -4.93 -17.40 -19.17
C PHE A 20 -4.73 -18.29 -20.41
N SER A 21 -4.57 -17.69 -21.57
CA SER A 21 -4.16 -18.40 -22.78
C SER A 21 -2.67 -18.74 -22.72
N GLU A 22 -2.29 -19.83 -23.38
CA GLU A 22 -0.91 -20.29 -23.46
C GLU A 22 0.04 -19.18 -23.94
N GLY A 23 1.15 -19.01 -23.21
CA GLY A 23 2.17 -18.00 -23.51
C GLY A 23 1.84 -16.55 -23.10
N ASN A 24 0.68 -16.30 -22.50
CA ASN A 24 0.24 -14.96 -22.09
C ASN A 24 0.01 -14.83 -20.58
N LEU A 25 0.80 -15.52 -19.76
CA LEU A 25 0.72 -15.37 -18.31
C LEU A 25 1.17 -13.98 -17.89
N PRO A 26 0.39 -13.29 -17.01
CA PRO A 26 0.88 -12.09 -16.34
C PRO A 26 2.04 -12.43 -15.39
N GLU A 27 2.93 -11.49 -15.19
CA GLU A 27 4.08 -11.63 -14.29
C GLU A 27 3.64 -11.61 -12.81
N ILE A 28 4.52 -12.12 -11.93
CA ILE A 28 4.31 -12.01 -10.48
C ILE A 28 4.30 -10.53 -10.10
N ASN A 29 3.38 -10.14 -9.24
CA ASN A 29 3.05 -8.77 -8.83
C ASN A 29 2.25 -7.95 -9.84
N ASP A 30 1.96 -8.46 -11.02
CA ASP A 30 1.06 -7.76 -11.94
C ASP A 30 -0.35 -7.65 -11.39
N ALA A 31 -0.99 -6.52 -11.71
CA ALA A 31 -2.38 -6.30 -11.41
C ALA A 31 -3.28 -6.92 -12.49
N VAL A 32 -4.35 -7.57 -12.05
CA VAL A 32 -5.40 -8.12 -12.91
C VAL A 32 -6.73 -7.52 -12.48
N GLU A 33 -7.50 -7.01 -13.44
CA GLU A 33 -8.81 -6.41 -13.20
C GLU A 33 -9.94 -7.38 -13.51
N VAL A 34 -10.83 -7.58 -12.54
CA VAL A 34 -12.05 -8.39 -12.70
C VAL A 34 -13.25 -7.45 -12.77
N PRO A 35 -13.92 -7.30 -13.92
CA PRO A 35 -15.12 -6.49 -14.05
C PRO A 35 -16.26 -7.07 -13.20
N LEU A 36 -16.90 -6.23 -12.40
CA LEU A 36 -18.04 -6.62 -11.56
C LEU A 36 -19.36 -6.26 -12.23
N LYS A 37 -20.41 -7.03 -11.92
CA LYS A 37 -21.77 -6.83 -12.49
C LYS A 37 -22.40 -5.47 -12.15
N ASN A 38 -21.94 -4.83 -11.09
CA ASN A 38 -22.41 -3.51 -10.64
C ASN A 38 -21.72 -2.34 -11.37
N GLY A 39 -20.90 -2.60 -12.38
CA GLY A 39 -20.14 -1.59 -13.12
C GLY A 39 -18.81 -1.21 -12.48
N GLY A 40 -18.48 -1.76 -11.31
CA GLY A 40 -17.16 -1.61 -10.68
C GLY A 40 -16.15 -2.63 -11.20
N LYS A 41 -14.95 -2.58 -10.63
CA LYS A 41 -13.90 -3.57 -10.86
C LYS A 41 -13.28 -4.00 -9.53
N LEU A 42 -12.88 -5.26 -9.44
CA LEU A 42 -12.02 -5.75 -8.39
C LEU A 42 -10.59 -5.87 -8.95
N VAL A 43 -9.63 -5.31 -8.26
CA VAL A 43 -8.21 -5.50 -8.59
C VAL A 43 -7.67 -6.65 -7.76
N VAL A 44 -6.96 -7.55 -8.42
CA VAL A 44 -6.25 -8.66 -7.79
C VAL A 44 -4.79 -8.64 -8.23
N GLU A 45 -3.90 -9.08 -7.38
CA GLU A 45 -2.46 -9.12 -7.64
C GLU A 45 -1.99 -10.56 -7.84
N VAL A 46 -1.19 -10.80 -8.87
CA VAL A 46 -0.60 -12.11 -9.13
C VAL A 46 0.45 -12.43 -8.06
N ALA A 47 0.19 -13.46 -7.25
CA ALA A 47 1.08 -13.89 -6.18
C ALA A 47 1.94 -15.09 -6.59
N GLN A 48 1.45 -15.96 -7.45
CA GLN A 48 2.13 -17.21 -7.81
C GLN A 48 1.67 -17.75 -9.16
N HIS A 49 2.59 -18.37 -9.91
CA HIS A 49 2.28 -19.22 -11.05
C HIS A 49 2.08 -20.66 -10.58
N LEU A 50 0.95 -21.27 -10.94
CA LEU A 50 0.60 -22.64 -10.53
C LEU A 50 0.97 -23.69 -11.58
N GLY A 51 1.34 -23.25 -12.79
CA GLY A 51 1.46 -24.11 -13.97
C GLY A 51 0.14 -24.22 -14.75
N ASP A 52 0.17 -24.89 -15.89
CA ASP A 52 -1.00 -25.07 -16.79
C ASP A 52 -1.72 -23.72 -17.09
N ASP A 53 -0.93 -22.71 -17.43
CA ASP A 53 -1.38 -21.33 -17.74
C ASP A 53 -2.25 -20.68 -16.64
N THR A 54 -2.07 -21.11 -15.40
CA THR A 54 -2.85 -20.66 -14.25
C THR A 54 -2.00 -19.84 -13.28
N VAL A 55 -2.54 -18.71 -12.86
CA VAL A 55 -1.96 -17.86 -11.83
C VAL A 55 -2.86 -17.83 -10.60
N ARG A 56 -2.25 -17.75 -9.44
CA ARG A 56 -2.92 -17.48 -8.17
C ARG A 56 -2.79 -16.02 -7.81
N CYS A 57 -3.93 -15.40 -7.54
CA CYS A 57 -4.01 -13.97 -7.26
C CYS A 57 -4.61 -13.72 -5.88
N ILE A 58 -4.23 -12.58 -5.29
CA ILE A 58 -4.78 -12.08 -4.02
C ILE A 58 -5.67 -10.88 -4.33
N ALA A 59 -6.91 -10.90 -3.84
CA ALA A 59 -7.87 -9.83 -4.04
C ALA A 59 -7.58 -8.63 -3.13
N MET A 60 -7.62 -7.42 -3.69
CA MET A 60 -7.45 -6.15 -2.96
C MET A 60 -8.79 -5.59 -2.44
N GLY A 61 -9.85 -6.39 -2.50
CA GLY A 61 -11.18 -6.03 -2.03
C GLY A 61 -12.07 -7.25 -1.83
N PRO A 62 -13.35 -7.05 -1.49
CA PRO A 62 -14.31 -8.13 -1.28
C PRO A 62 -14.49 -8.97 -2.56
N THR A 63 -14.53 -10.29 -2.39
CA THR A 63 -14.74 -11.25 -3.47
C THR A 63 -16.20 -11.69 -3.64
N ASP A 64 -17.09 -11.03 -2.92
CA ASP A 64 -18.51 -11.33 -2.97
C ASP A 64 -19.09 -11.15 -4.38
N GLY A 65 -19.86 -12.14 -4.82
CA GLY A 65 -20.49 -12.13 -6.15
C GLY A 65 -19.57 -12.56 -7.30
N LEU A 66 -18.31 -12.90 -7.04
CA LEU A 66 -17.46 -13.52 -8.03
C LEU A 66 -17.90 -14.95 -8.29
N VAL A 67 -17.92 -15.32 -9.56
CA VAL A 67 -18.25 -16.68 -9.99
C VAL A 67 -17.21 -17.20 -10.97
N ARG A 68 -17.10 -18.51 -11.01
CA ARG A 68 -16.25 -19.21 -11.99
C ARG A 68 -16.65 -18.83 -13.42
N GLY A 69 -15.67 -18.61 -14.29
CA GLY A 69 -15.87 -18.25 -15.70
C GLY A 69 -15.95 -16.76 -15.97
N MET A 70 -15.93 -15.89 -14.95
CA MET A 70 -15.81 -14.44 -15.15
C MET A 70 -14.48 -14.08 -15.80
N ASP A 71 -14.52 -12.99 -16.58
CA ASP A 71 -13.34 -12.43 -17.22
C ASP A 71 -12.41 -11.77 -16.19
N ALA A 72 -11.12 -11.91 -16.44
CA ALA A 72 -10.07 -11.27 -15.69
C ALA A 72 -9.05 -10.69 -16.67
N ILE A 73 -8.82 -9.39 -16.63
CA ILE A 73 -8.03 -8.65 -17.60
C ILE A 73 -6.68 -8.31 -16.99
N ALA A 74 -5.60 -8.89 -17.53
CA ALA A 74 -4.26 -8.53 -17.12
C ALA A 74 -3.93 -7.11 -17.57
N THR A 75 -3.37 -6.30 -16.67
CA THR A 75 -2.98 -4.91 -16.97
C THR A 75 -1.60 -4.82 -17.61
N GLY A 76 -0.76 -5.85 -17.41
CA GLY A 76 0.65 -5.88 -17.84
C GLY A 76 1.55 -4.97 -17.00
N ALA A 77 1.11 -4.57 -15.82
CA ALA A 77 1.86 -3.74 -14.88
C ALA A 77 1.44 -4.02 -13.44
N PRO A 78 2.31 -3.79 -12.45
CA PRO A 78 1.95 -3.90 -11.05
C PRO A 78 0.99 -2.78 -10.61
N ILE A 79 0.35 -2.97 -9.46
CA ILE A 79 -0.43 -1.92 -8.80
C ILE A 79 0.48 -0.70 -8.59
N SER A 80 0.00 0.46 -9.03
CA SER A 80 0.76 1.72 -8.97
C SER A 80 -0.05 2.80 -8.28
N VAL A 81 0.61 3.61 -7.46
CA VAL A 81 0.01 4.68 -6.68
C VAL A 81 0.53 6.05 -7.14
N PRO A 82 -0.29 7.10 -7.05
CA PRO A 82 0.16 8.45 -7.37
C PRO A 82 1.23 8.89 -6.38
N VAL A 83 2.23 9.63 -6.87
CA VAL A 83 3.30 10.21 -6.07
C VAL A 83 3.49 11.70 -6.40
N GLY A 84 4.18 12.43 -5.53
CA GLY A 84 4.48 13.84 -5.70
C GLY A 84 3.80 14.75 -4.68
N GLU A 85 4.08 16.04 -4.74
CA GLU A 85 3.60 17.05 -3.77
C GLU A 85 2.07 17.13 -3.70
N ASN A 86 1.38 16.86 -4.80
CA ASN A 86 -0.09 16.87 -4.86
C ASN A 86 -0.74 15.73 -4.04
N THR A 87 0.05 14.80 -3.48
CA THR A 87 -0.43 13.74 -2.58
C THR A 87 -0.35 14.13 -1.11
N LEU A 88 0.29 15.25 -0.79
CA LEU A 88 0.40 15.73 0.59
C LEU A 88 -0.96 16.11 1.17
N GLY A 89 -1.18 15.77 2.42
CA GLY A 89 -2.44 16.01 3.11
C GLY A 89 -3.62 15.19 2.59
N ARG A 90 -3.38 14.11 1.83
CA ARG A 90 -4.41 13.28 1.22
C ARG A 90 -4.45 11.89 1.84
N MET A 91 -5.61 11.23 1.73
CA MET A 91 -5.80 9.84 2.15
C MET A 91 -6.12 8.95 0.95
N PHE A 92 -5.44 7.81 0.87
CA PHE A 92 -5.60 6.86 -0.23
C PHE A 92 -5.88 5.44 0.29
N ASN A 93 -6.57 4.66 -0.53
CA ASN A 93 -6.65 3.22 -0.34
C ASN A 93 -5.39 2.51 -0.91
N VAL A 94 -5.34 1.19 -0.79
CA VAL A 94 -4.22 0.37 -1.29
C VAL A 94 -4.00 0.46 -2.80
N LEU A 95 -5.01 0.88 -3.56
CA LEU A 95 -4.94 1.07 -5.01
C LEU A 95 -4.53 2.50 -5.42
N GLY A 96 -4.25 3.38 -4.44
CA GLY A 96 -3.95 4.78 -4.70
C GLY A 96 -5.17 5.63 -5.08
N GLU A 97 -6.38 5.15 -4.79
CA GLU A 97 -7.61 5.91 -4.98
C GLU A 97 -7.88 6.76 -3.74
N PRO A 98 -8.26 8.04 -3.89
CA PRO A 98 -8.54 8.89 -2.75
C PRO A 98 -9.78 8.41 -1.99
N ILE A 99 -9.70 8.44 -0.65
CA ILE A 99 -10.79 8.08 0.28
C ILE A 99 -11.20 9.26 1.16
N ASP A 100 -10.70 10.44 0.89
CA ASP A 100 -10.94 11.70 1.60
C ASP A 100 -12.07 12.54 0.98
N GLU A 101 -12.85 11.97 0.07
CA GLU A 101 -13.97 12.63 -0.65
C GLU A 101 -13.55 13.84 -1.50
N VAL A 102 -12.25 13.96 -1.79
CA VAL A 102 -11.70 15.01 -2.67
C VAL A 102 -11.32 14.38 -4.02
N GLU A 103 -11.38 15.17 -5.09
CA GLU A 103 -11.00 14.68 -6.42
C GLU A 103 -9.59 14.06 -6.44
N PRO A 104 -9.35 13.07 -7.32
CA PRO A 104 -8.03 12.48 -7.47
C PRO A 104 -6.95 13.52 -7.73
N PRO A 105 -5.77 13.41 -7.10
CA PRO A 105 -4.69 14.34 -7.34
C PRO A 105 -4.25 14.27 -8.80
N GLN A 106 -4.05 15.42 -9.40
CA GLN A 106 -3.47 15.50 -10.74
C GLN A 106 -1.96 15.29 -10.63
N THR A 107 -1.54 14.05 -10.79
CA THR A 107 -0.12 13.68 -10.82
C THR A 107 0.16 12.94 -12.11
N GLU A 108 1.23 13.33 -12.80
CA GLU A 108 1.70 12.64 -13.99
C GLU A 108 2.48 11.38 -13.65
N GLU A 109 3.06 11.34 -12.44
CA GLU A 109 3.92 10.26 -11.99
C GLU A 109 3.19 9.28 -11.09
N LYS A 110 3.35 7.97 -11.38
CA LYS A 110 2.88 6.87 -10.55
C LYS A 110 4.03 5.90 -10.30
N TRP A 111 4.10 5.39 -9.08
CA TRP A 111 5.09 4.40 -8.71
C TRP A 111 4.44 3.06 -8.41
N ALA A 112 5.06 2.00 -8.89
CA ALA A 112 4.69 0.65 -8.52
C ALA A 112 4.86 0.45 -7.01
N ILE A 113 3.92 -0.25 -6.37
CA ILE A 113 4.01 -0.57 -4.94
C ILE A 113 5.15 -1.55 -4.64
N HIS A 114 5.53 -2.38 -5.61
CA HIS A 114 6.69 -3.26 -5.54
C HIS A 114 7.89 -2.56 -6.20
N ARG A 115 8.80 -2.06 -5.38
CA ARG A 115 10.03 -1.43 -5.82
C ARG A 115 11.23 -2.15 -5.23
N PRO A 116 12.34 -2.28 -5.97
CA PRO A 116 13.58 -2.79 -5.42
C PRO A 116 14.08 -1.88 -4.30
N ALA A 117 14.73 -2.47 -3.29
CA ALA A 117 15.41 -1.70 -2.27
C ALA A 117 16.58 -0.90 -2.89
N PRO A 118 16.97 0.24 -2.27
CA PRO A 118 18.17 0.97 -2.69
C PRO A 118 19.39 0.06 -2.72
N SER A 119 20.26 0.25 -3.71
CA SER A 119 21.52 -0.48 -3.81
C SER A 119 22.43 -0.16 -2.62
N PHE A 120 23.42 -1.00 -2.36
CA PHE A 120 24.38 -0.76 -1.28
C PHE A 120 25.15 0.56 -1.44
N GLU A 121 25.41 0.97 -2.68
CA GLU A 121 26.10 2.22 -3.00
C GLU A 121 25.27 3.47 -2.69
N GLU A 122 23.95 3.35 -2.76
CA GLU A 122 23.01 4.44 -2.47
C GLU A 122 22.70 4.59 -0.96
N GLN A 123 23.13 3.63 -0.14
CA GLN A 123 22.86 3.66 1.29
C GLN A 123 23.84 4.58 2.03
N ALA A 124 23.32 5.42 2.92
CA ALA A 124 24.14 6.23 3.80
C ALA A 124 24.92 5.34 4.79
N THR A 125 26.24 5.57 4.91
CA THR A 125 27.12 4.85 5.82
C THR A 125 27.24 5.49 7.19
N SER A 126 26.79 6.75 7.36
CA SER A 126 26.83 7.48 8.62
C SER A 126 25.68 7.07 9.54
N GLN A 127 26.01 6.83 10.81
CA GLN A 127 25.01 6.63 11.87
C GLN A 127 24.72 7.96 12.54
N GLU A 128 23.54 8.51 12.28
CA GLU A 128 23.06 9.74 12.90
C GLU A 128 21.86 9.45 13.77
N MET A 129 21.79 10.09 14.94
CA MET A 129 20.63 10.02 15.82
C MET A 129 19.50 10.89 15.24
N LEU A 130 18.28 10.38 15.28
CA LEU A 130 17.06 11.15 15.04
C LEU A 130 16.56 11.71 16.38
N GLU A 131 16.66 13.01 16.57
CA GLU A 131 16.07 13.67 17.71
C GLU A 131 14.56 13.70 17.58
N THR A 132 13.88 12.95 18.45
CA THR A 132 12.42 12.78 18.39
C THR A 132 11.67 13.86 19.19
N GLY A 133 12.35 14.59 20.08
CA GLY A 133 11.75 15.52 21.04
C GLY A 133 11.07 14.83 22.22
N ILE A 134 11.06 13.51 22.25
CA ILE A 134 10.49 12.72 23.35
C ILE A 134 11.64 12.31 24.27
N LYS A 135 11.77 12.98 25.41
CA LYS A 135 12.91 12.85 26.33
C LYS A 135 13.27 11.40 26.69
N VAL A 136 12.28 10.56 26.96
CA VAL A 136 12.53 9.16 27.33
C VAL A 136 13.08 8.36 26.17
N VAL A 137 12.66 8.65 24.95
CA VAL A 137 13.17 8.01 23.74
C VAL A 137 14.59 8.47 23.48
N ASP A 138 14.81 9.77 23.38
CA ASP A 138 16.10 10.34 23.02
C ASP A 138 17.21 10.02 24.02
N LEU A 139 16.84 9.88 25.31
CA LEU A 139 17.79 9.61 26.38
C LEU A 139 18.08 8.11 26.60
N LEU A 140 17.05 7.25 26.53
CA LEU A 140 17.17 5.86 26.93
C LEU A 140 17.21 4.87 25.74
N CYS A 141 16.59 5.22 24.62
CA CYS A 141 16.54 4.37 23.42
C CYS A 141 16.53 5.23 22.15
N PRO A 142 17.62 5.96 21.88
CA PRO A 142 17.67 6.90 20.76
C PRO A 142 17.43 6.21 19.43
N TYR A 143 16.70 6.89 18.57
CA TYR A 143 16.39 6.38 17.23
C TYR A 143 17.49 6.76 16.25
N GLN A 144 17.83 5.84 15.37
CA GLN A 144 18.77 6.10 14.29
C GLN A 144 18.02 6.59 13.05
N LYS A 145 18.52 7.61 12.36
CA LYS A 145 18.01 8.01 11.04
C LYS A 145 18.13 6.84 10.06
N GLY A 146 17.06 6.57 9.30
CA GLY A 146 16.97 5.41 8.40
C GLY A 146 16.75 4.06 9.11
N GLY A 147 16.62 4.05 10.44
CA GLY A 147 16.37 2.85 11.23
C GLY A 147 14.92 2.38 11.15
N LYS A 148 14.70 1.11 11.53
CA LYS A 148 13.37 0.50 11.71
C LYS A 148 13.10 0.35 13.20
N ILE A 149 12.02 0.96 13.68
CA ILE A 149 11.70 1.01 15.10
C ILE A 149 10.34 0.33 15.32
N GLY A 150 10.29 -0.57 16.32
CA GLY A 150 9.05 -1.25 16.70
C GLY A 150 8.51 -0.73 18.04
N LEU A 151 7.25 -0.30 18.07
CA LEU A 151 6.52 0.08 19.28
C LEU A 151 5.53 -1.04 19.62
N PHE A 152 5.85 -1.82 20.63
CA PHE A 152 5.05 -2.95 21.08
C PHE A 152 4.31 -2.64 22.39
N GLY A 153 3.06 -3.09 22.48
CA GLY A 153 2.27 -2.92 23.69
C GLY A 153 0.82 -3.34 23.47
N GLY A 154 0.10 -3.59 24.56
CA GLY A 154 -1.32 -3.91 24.56
C GLY A 154 -2.20 -2.76 24.12
N ALA A 155 -3.51 -2.92 24.18
CA ALA A 155 -4.47 -1.85 23.91
C ALA A 155 -4.40 -0.77 24.99
N GLY A 156 -4.53 0.51 24.59
CA GLY A 156 -4.62 1.64 25.53
C GLY A 156 -3.32 2.11 26.17
N VAL A 157 -2.17 1.61 25.75
CA VAL A 157 -0.85 1.99 26.32
C VAL A 157 -0.23 3.24 25.66
N GLY A 158 -0.95 3.94 24.80
CA GLY A 158 -0.49 5.20 24.21
C GLY A 158 0.34 5.08 22.92
N LYS A 159 0.41 3.91 22.26
CA LYS A 159 1.15 3.75 20.98
C LYS A 159 0.77 4.80 19.93
N THR A 160 -0.52 5.01 19.71
CA THR A 160 -1.01 5.97 18.72
C THR A 160 -0.64 7.41 19.09
N VAL A 161 -0.71 7.77 20.39
CA VAL A 161 -0.30 9.10 20.87
C VAL A 161 1.18 9.32 20.63
N LEU A 162 2.01 8.32 20.88
CA LEU A 162 3.45 8.40 20.65
C LEU A 162 3.77 8.57 19.14
N ILE A 163 3.07 7.85 18.27
CA ILE A 163 3.23 7.99 16.82
C ILE A 163 2.81 9.39 16.35
N GLN A 164 1.69 9.91 16.86
CA GLN A 164 1.23 11.27 16.54
C GLN A 164 2.24 12.34 16.95
N GLU A 165 2.82 12.20 18.14
CA GLU A 165 3.86 13.11 18.64
C GLU A 165 5.13 13.05 17.78
N LEU A 166 5.55 11.84 17.35
CA LEU A 166 6.67 11.68 16.44
C LEU A 166 6.41 12.36 15.09
N ILE A 167 5.23 12.19 14.51
CA ILE A 167 4.83 12.82 13.25
C ILE A 167 4.87 14.34 13.38
N HIS A 168 4.27 14.89 14.46
CA HIS A 168 4.24 16.32 14.73
C HIS A 168 5.65 16.89 14.87
N ASN A 169 6.50 16.27 15.66
CA ASN A 169 7.88 16.75 15.89
C ASN A 169 8.73 16.67 14.62
N ILE A 170 8.60 15.62 13.81
CA ILE A 170 9.30 15.53 12.53
C ILE A 170 8.85 16.62 11.57
N ALA A 171 7.56 16.87 11.47
CA ALA A 171 7.03 17.92 10.58
C ALA A 171 7.45 19.32 11.02
N THR A 172 7.38 19.64 12.34
CA THR A 172 7.64 20.98 12.87
C THR A 172 9.12 21.31 13.05
N GLN A 173 9.92 20.35 13.50
CA GLN A 173 11.33 20.58 13.86
C GLN A 173 12.31 20.22 12.73
N HIS A 174 11.98 19.22 11.91
CA HIS A 174 12.87 18.73 10.86
C HIS A 174 12.40 19.10 9.45
N GLY A 175 11.21 19.71 9.28
CA GLY A 175 10.64 20.04 7.97
C GLY A 175 10.45 18.82 7.06
N GLY A 176 10.31 17.63 7.65
CA GLY A 176 10.18 16.37 6.95
C GLY A 176 8.74 16.03 6.57
N TYR A 177 8.59 15.07 5.66
CA TYR A 177 7.30 14.49 5.31
C TYR A 177 7.06 13.23 6.13
N SER A 178 5.79 13.00 6.49
CA SER A 178 5.37 11.80 7.21
C SER A 178 4.34 11.04 6.39
N VAL A 179 4.50 9.73 6.30
CA VAL A 179 3.52 8.83 5.67
C VAL A 179 3.01 7.88 6.75
N PHE A 180 1.71 7.91 6.99
CA PHE A 180 1.06 7.01 7.92
C PHE A 180 0.31 5.92 7.17
N THR A 181 0.59 4.65 7.48
CA THR A 181 -0.10 3.50 6.87
C THR A 181 -0.82 2.70 7.96
N GLY A 182 -2.13 2.47 7.77
CA GLY A 182 -2.95 1.66 8.66
C GLY A 182 -3.17 0.26 8.08
N VAL A 183 -2.71 -0.77 8.79
CA VAL A 183 -2.96 -2.17 8.45
C VAL A 183 -3.65 -2.84 9.62
N GLY A 184 -4.95 -3.18 9.46
CA GLY A 184 -5.76 -3.75 10.55
C GLY A 184 -6.04 -2.77 11.70
N GLU A 185 -5.75 -1.49 11.53
CA GLU A 185 -6.05 -0.43 12.49
C GLU A 185 -7.51 0.05 12.37
N ARG A 186 -8.01 0.62 13.46
CA ARG A 186 -9.35 1.23 13.46
C ARG A 186 -9.32 2.48 12.59
N THR A 187 -10.28 2.65 11.69
CA THR A 187 -10.43 3.83 10.82
C THR A 187 -10.32 5.15 11.60
N ARG A 188 -10.86 5.18 12.83
CA ARG A 188 -10.75 6.33 13.73
C ARG A 188 -9.30 6.72 14.05
N ALA A 189 -8.38 5.75 14.24
CA ALA A 189 -6.99 6.04 14.53
C ALA A 189 -6.29 6.70 13.34
N VAL A 190 -6.56 6.23 12.14
CA VAL A 190 -6.03 6.80 10.88
C VAL A 190 -6.55 8.21 10.67
N SER A 191 -7.85 8.43 10.82
CA SER A 191 -8.49 9.75 10.66
C SER A 191 -7.96 10.79 11.66
N TYR A 192 -7.79 10.42 12.94
CA TYR A 192 -7.21 11.31 13.93
C TYR A 192 -5.77 11.70 13.64
N THR A 193 -4.97 10.78 13.12
CA THR A 193 -3.58 11.06 12.75
C THR A 193 -3.52 12.05 11.60
N HIS A 194 -4.39 11.89 10.61
CA HIS A 194 -4.50 12.80 9.47
C HIS A 194 -4.90 14.22 9.90
N LEU A 195 -5.94 14.36 10.73
CA LEU A 195 -6.44 15.66 11.16
C LEU A 195 -5.41 16.44 12.02
N ARG A 196 -4.68 15.76 12.91
CA ARG A 196 -3.66 16.40 13.76
C ARG A 196 -2.36 16.74 13.05
N ALA A 197 -2.07 16.13 11.93
CA ALA A 197 -0.89 16.49 11.12
C ALA A 197 -1.03 17.87 10.46
N HIS A 198 -2.24 18.44 10.45
CA HIS A 198 -2.55 19.74 9.86
C HIS A 198 -2.83 20.86 10.88
N GLU A 199 -2.87 20.55 12.17
CA GLU A 199 -2.92 21.54 13.28
C GLU A 199 -1.50 21.85 13.79
#